data_c0dbdeaa50bccd090283434e9f8acd18
#
_entry.id   c0dbdeaa50bccd090283434e9f8acd18
#
_cell.length_a   1.000
_cell.length_b   1.000
_cell.length_c   1.000
_cell.angle_alpha   90.00
_cell.angle_beta   90.00
_cell.angle_gamma   90.00
#
_symmetry.space_group_name_H-M   'P 1'
#
loop_
_entity.id
_entity.type
_entity.pdbx_description
1 polymer ?
#
loop_
_entity_poly.entity_id
_entity_poly.type
_entity_poly.pdbx_seq_one_letter_code
_entity_poly.pdbx_strand_id
1 'polypeptide(L)'
;MAGLLVGMVLCMAIFYKNQKNRPYRRSFLDLFREFDINSARNRWYIRLSLVVSSAMLFMSLLGLPRAMWAGIASMSVCLPFPDDCGERAGKRAAFNIVGCLLFAILYLLLPESMYPYIGMIGGIGVGYSAGYAWQTAFNTFGALSIASGLFGMPYAVALRIGANVFGAAYTMACNKILPRLAAVFEQRREQVSE
;
A
#
# COMPACT_ATOMS: atom_id res chain seq x y z
N MET A 1 -7.34 14.81 -17.24
CA MET A 1 -8.42 13.82 -17.51
C MET A 1 -8.08 12.93 -18.72
N ALA A 2 -7.76 13.49 -19.89
CA ALA A 2 -7.43 12.69 -21.08
C ALA A 2 -6.31 11.64 -20.86
N GLY A 3 -5.22 12.00 -20.19
CA GLY A 3 -4.12 11.06 -19.88
C GLY A 3 -4.51 9.87 -19.03
N LEU A 4 -5.45 10.04 -18.06
CA LEU A 4 -5.98 8.95 -17.26
C LEU A 4 -6.81 7.97 -18.10
N LEU A 5 -7.64 8.49 -19.01
CA LEU A 5 -8.44 7.65 -19.91
C LEU A 5 -7.54 6.86 -20.87
N VAL A 6 -6.54 7.50 -21.47
CA VAL A 6 -5.56 6.83 -22.33
C VAL A 6 -4.80 5.75 -21.55
N GLY A 7 -4.32 6.05 -20.34
CA GLY A 7 -3.65 5.08 -19.46
C GLY A 7 -4.55 3.89 -19.13
N MET A 8 -5.82 4.14 -18.79
CA MET A 8 -6.79 3.08 -18.50
C MET A 8 -7.05 2.18 -19.71
N VAL A 9 -7.24 2.76 -20.89
CA VAL A 9 -7.45 2.00 -22.14
C VAL A 9 -6.23 1.14 -22.48
N LEU A 10 -5.02 1.70 -22.36
CA LEU A 10 -3.77 0.96 -22.58
C LEU A 10 -3.61 -0.20 -21.59
N CYS A 11 -3.86 0.04 -20.30
CA CYS A 11 -3.81 -1.02 -19.30
C CYS A 11 -4.83 -2.13 -19.59
N MET A 12 -6.07 -1.78 -19.97
CA MET A 12 -7.10 -2.75 -20.35
C MET A 12 -6.70 -3.55 -21.58
N ALA A 13 -6.13 -2.90 -22.61
CA ALA A 13 -5.69 -3.56 -23.85
C ALA A 13 -4.53 -4.54 -23.57
N ILE A 14 -3.54 -4.13 -22.77
CA ILE A 14 -2.42 -4.98 -22.37
C ILE A 14 -2.92 -6.16 -21.52
N PHE A 15 -3.79 -5.89 -20.56
CA PHE A 15 -4.40 -6.94 -19.73
C PHE A 15 -5.16 -7.95 -20.60
N TYR A 16 -6.03 -7.48 -21.48
CA TYR A 16 -6.78 -8.33 -22.40
C TYR A 16 -5.85 -9.19 -23.27
N LYS A 17 -4.83 -8.57 -23.91
CA LYS A 17 -3.85 -9.27 -24.73
C LYS A 17 -3.14 -10.40 -23.97
N ASN A 18 -2.74 -10.14 -22.72
CA ASN A 18 -1.97 -11.10 -21.92
C ASN A 18 -2.84 -12.19 -21.28
N GLN A 19 -4.14 -11.91 -21.06
CA GLN A 19 -5.03 -12.80 -20.32
C GLN A 19 -6.10 -13.50 -21.17
N LYS A 20 -6.27 -13.10 -22.44
CA LYS A 20 -7.34 -13.64 -23.32
C LYS A 20 -7.32 -15.17 -23.49
N ASN A 21 -6.14 -15.80 -23.37
CA ASN A 21 -5.97 -17.25 -23.51
C ASN A 21 -5.98 -17.99 -22.15
N ARG A 22 -6.20 -17.28 -21.03
CA ARG A 22 -6.28 -17.90 -19.71
C ARG A 22 -7.72 -18.35 -19.43
N PRO A 23 -7.98 -19.64 -19.17
CA PRO A 23 -9.32 -20.10 -18.83
C PRO A 23 -9.69 -19.66 -17.40
N TYR A 24 -10.29 -18.50 -17.28
CA TYR A 24 -10.88 -18.06 -16.01
C TYR A 24 -12.18 -18.83 -15.78
N ARG A 25 -12.18 -19.75 -14.80
CA ARG A 25 -13.33 -20.56 -14.44
C ARG A 25 -14.27 -19.86 -13.46
N ARG A 26 -13.90 -18.69 -12.91
CA ARG A 26 -14.66 -17.99 -11.87
C ARG A 26 -15.28 -16.72 -12.42
N SER A 27 -16.57 -16.57 -12.17
CA SER A 27 -17.35 -15.38 -12.43
C SER A 27 -17.23 -14.40 -11.24
N PHE A 28 -17.52 -13.12 -11.48
CA PHE A 28 -17.61 -12.11 -10.41
C PHE A 28 -18.66 -12.49 -9.34
N LEU A 29 -19.76 -13.12 -9.75
CA LEU A 29 -20.82 -13.58 -8.83
C LEU A 29 -20.35 -14.75 -7.94
N ASP A 30 -19.42 -15.56 -8.38
CA ASP A 30 -18.87 -16.66 -7.59
C ASP A 30 -18.10 -16.15 -6.37
N LEU A 31 -17.54 -14.92 -6.43
CA LEU A 31 -16.90 -14.27 -5.28
C LEU A 31 -17.86 -14.07 -4.11
N PHE A 32 -19.13 -13.76 -4.39
CA PHE A 32 -20.16 -13.60 -3.36
C PHE A 32 -20.74 -14.92 -2.89
N ARG A 33 -20.87 -15.89 -3.79
CA ARG A 33 -21.36 -17.24 -3.45
C ARG A 33 -20.38 -18.05 -2.62
N GLU A 34 -19.08 -17.89 -2.89
CA GLU A 34 -18.00 -18.57 -2.16
C GLU A 34 -17.56 -17.80 -0.90
N PHE A 35 -18.31 -16.76 -0.47
CA PHE A 35 -17.97 -16.01 0.73
C PHE A 35 -18.22 -16.83 1.98
N ASP A 36 -17.17 -17.39 2.54
CA ASP A 36 -17.15 -18.08 3.82
C ASP A 36 -16.21 -17.36 4.78
N ILE A 37 -16.74 -16.86 5.89
CA ILE A 37 -15.98 -16.13 6.93
C ILE A 37 -14.88 -17.00 7.53
N ASN A 38 -15.08 -18.33 7.57
CA ASN A 38 -14.12 -19.27 8.15
C ASN A 38 -12.95 -19.57 7.20
N SER A 39 -13.04 -19.22 5.92
CA SER A 39 -11.93 -19.45 5.00
C SER A 39 -10.74 -18.53 5.30
N ALA A 40 -9.52 -19.07 5.22
CA ALA A 40 -8.29 -18.30 5.46
C ALA A 40 -8.18 -17.07 4.55
N ARG A 41 -8.68 -17.19 3.29
CA ARG A 41 -8.72 -16.10 2.32
C ARG A 41 -9.62 -14.95 2.78
N ASN A 42 -10.85 -15.24 3.21
CA ASN A 42 -11.81 -14.22 3.59
C ASN A 42 -11.43 -13.58 4.93
N ARG A 43 -10.88 -14.34 5.87
CA ARG A 43 -10.28 -13.78 7.10
C ARG A 43 -9.15 -12.81 6.79
N TRP A 44 -8.30 -13.10 5.80
CA TRP A 44 -7.28 -12.16 5.36
C TRP A 44 -7.88 -10.90 4.76
N TYR A 45 -8.91 -10.98 3.89
CA TYR A 45 -9.58 -9.81 3.32
C TYR A 45 -10.20 -8.92 4.39
N ILE A 46 -10.88 -9.51 5.39
CA ILE A 46 -11.45 -8.77 6.51
C ILE A 46 -10.34 -8.06 7.30
N ARG A 47 -9.28 -8.79 7.64
CA ARG A 47 -8.11 -8.22 8.33
C ARG A 47 -7.49 -7.08 7.53
N LEU A 48 -7.27 -7.27 6.24
CA LEU A 48 -6.71 -6.25 5.35
C LEU A 48 -7.58 -5.00 5.33
N SER A 49 -8.89 -5.14 5.15
CA SER A 49 -9.83 -4.03 5.12
C SER A 49 -9.84 -3.26 6.43
N LEU A 50 -9.89 -3.96 7.58
CA LEU A 50 -9.88 -3.33 8.90
C LEU A 50 -8.57 -2.57 9.15
N VAL A 51 -7.42 -3.19 8.86
CA VAL A 51 -6.11 -2.56 9.10
C VAL A 51 -5.92 -1.34 8.22
N VAL A 52 -6.26 -1.41 6.93
CA VAL A 52 -6.11 -0.28 6.00
C VAL A 52 -7.05 0.86 6.37
N SER A 53 -8.33 0.56 6.59
CA SER A 53 -9.34 1.58 6.92
C SER A 53 -9.04 2.28 8.24
N SER A 54 -8.66 1.52 9.28
CA SER A 54 -8.33 2.09 10.59
C SER A 54 -7.03 2.90 10.56
N ALA A 55 -6.00 2.47 9.80
CA ALA A 55 -4.78 3.25 9.62
C ALA A 55 -5.05 4.60 8.94
N MET A 56 -5.88 4.59 7.88
CA MET A 56 -6.29 5.82 7.20
C MET A 56 -7.14 6.72 8.10
N LEU A 57 -8.09 6.15 8.83
CA LEU A 57 -8.93 6.88 9.78
C LEU A 57 -8.08 7.56 10.85
N PHE A 58 -7.13 6.84 11.45
CA PHE A 58 -6.24 7.38 12.47
C PHE A 58 -5.43 8.58 11.95
N MET A 59 -4.83 8.47 10.78
CA MET A 59 -4.10 9.59 10.15
C MET A 59 -5.01 10.76 9.82
N SER A 60 -6.25 10.50 9.39
CA SER A 60 -7.24 11.54 9.11
C SER A 60 -7.70 12.26 10.37
N LEU A 61 -7.90 11.55 11.48
CA LEU A 61 -8.27 12.12 12.77
C LEU A 61 -7.16 13.03 13.35
N LEU A 62 -5.90 12.72 13.03
CA LEU A 62 -4.76 13.60 13.37
C LEU A 62 -4.66 14.83 12.44
N GLY A 63 -5.58 15.01 11.51
CA GLY A 63 -5.56 16.13 10.55
C GLY A 63 -4.40 16.07 9.56
N LEU A 64 -3.72 14.93 9.42
CA LEU A 64 -2.58 14.80 8.54
C LEU A 64 -3.03 14.65 7.08
N PRO A 65 -2.51 15.49 6.16
CA PRO A 65 -2.82 15.33 4.75
C PRO A 65 -2.26 14.02 4.21
N ARG A 66 -2.86 13.50 3.13
CA ARG A 66 -2.40 12.26 2.49
C ARG A 66 -2.47 11.01 3.38
N ALA A 67 -3.49 10.89 4.24
CA ALA A 67 -3.76 9.70 5.05
C ALA A 67 -3.71 8.39 4.25
N MET A 68 -4.07 8.44 2.96
CA MET A 68 -3.97 7.31 2.03
C MET A 68 -2.56 6.69 1.93
N TRP A 69 -1.50 7.46 2.23
CA TRP A 69 -0.14 6.90 2.20
C TRP A 69 0.10 5.86 3.29
N ALA A 70 -0.48 6.07 4.47
CA ALA A 70 -0.47 5.06 5.52
C ALA A 70 -1.30 3.83 5.13
N GLY A 71 -2.47 4.05 4.51
CA GLY A 71 -3.30 2.94 3.99
C GLY A 71 -2.58 2.10 2.94
N ILE A 72 -1.92 2.73 1.97
CA ILE A 72 -1.11 2.04 0.95
C ILE A 72 0.06 1.28 1.58
N ALA A 73 0.73 1.87 2.59
CA ALA A 73 1.79 1.19 3.31
C ALA A 73 1.26 -0.04 4.06
N SER A 74 0.16 0.11 4.79
CA SER A 74 -0.51 -0.98 5.50
C SER A 74 -0.96 -2.09 4.55
N MET A 75 -1.61 -1.74 3.44
CA MET A 75 -2.05 -2.69 2.43
C MET A 75 -0.88 -3.49 1.86
N SER A 76 0.24 -2.85 1.59
CA SER A 76 1.41 -3.52 1.00
C SER A 76 2.14 -4.46 1.95
N VAL A 77 1.99 -4.27 3.26
CA VAL A 77 2.62 -5.08 4.32
C VAL A 77 1.69 -6.20 4.80
N CYS A 78 0.37 -5.99 4.77
CA CYS A 78 -0.61 -6.96 5.25
C CYS A 78 -0.77 -8.14 4.29
N LEU A 79 0.17 -9.08 4.32
CA LEU A 79 0.15 -10.29 3.50
C LEU A 79 -0.83 -11.34 4.04
N PRO A 80 -1.24 -12.31 3.19
CA PRO A 80 -2.03 -13.47 3.64
C PRO A 80 -1.33 -14.26 4.74
N PHE A 81 -0.01 -14.41 4.63
CA PHE A 81 0.84 -15.12 5.58
C PHE A 81 1.49 -14.14 6.55
N PRO A 82 1.14 -14.18 7.87
CA PRO A 82 1.65 -13.21 8.84
C PRO A 82 3.17 -13.22 9.02
N ASP A 83 3.82 -14.36 8.83
CA ASP A 83 5.26 -14.53 9.02
C ASP A 83 6.08 -13.67 8.05
N ASP A 84 5.59 -13.50 6.83
CA ASP A 84 6.26 -12.70 5.80
C ASP A 84 6.05 -11.19 5.98
N CYS A 85 5.09 -10.79 6.82
CA CYS A 85 4.75 -9.38 7.04
C CYS A 85 5.92 -8.61 7.68
N GLY A 86 6.70 -9.23 8.56
CA GLY A 86 7.80 -8.59 9.27
C GLY A 86 8.92 -8.13 8.34
N GLU A 87 9.39 -9.01 7.49
CA GLU A 87 10.40 -8.71 6.48
C GLU A 87 9.91 -7.63 5.52
N ARG A 88 8.66 -7.74 5.10
CA ARG A 88 8.05 -6.78 4.17
C ARG A 88 7.86 -5.40 4.79
N ALA A 89 7.51 -5.33 6.09
CA ALA A 89 7.43 -4.07 6.84
C ALA A 89 8.79 -3.37 6.93
N GLY A 90 9.84 -4.11 7.25
CA GLY A 90 11.21 -3.61 7.30
C GLY A 90 11.67 -3.07 5.94
N LYS A 91 11.49 -3.85 4.87
CA LYS A 91 11.77 -3.41 3.50
C LYS A 91 10.96 -2.17 3.10
N ARG A 92 9.67 -2.11 3.49
CA ARG A 92 8.82 -0.94 3.21
C ARG A 92 9.34 0.32 3.87
N ALA A 93 9.66 0.27 5.16
CA ALA A 93 10.15 1.42 5.91
C ALA A 93 11.53 1.87 5.39
N ALA A 94 12.50 0.95 5.29
CA ALA A 94 13.85 1.27 4.87
C ALA A 94 13.93 1.84 3.46
N PHE A 95 13.32 1.17 2.47
CA PHE A 95 13.40 1.61 1.08
C PHE A 95 12.49 2.80 0.76
N ASN A 96 11.47 3.08 1.59
CA ASN A 96 10.77 4.34 1.52
C ASN A 96 11.68 5.50 1.94
N ILE A 97 12.46 5.35 3.01
CA ILE A 97 13.44 6.36 3.45
C ILE A 97 14.50 6.55 2.35
N VAL A 98 15.07 5.48 1.82
CA VAL A 98 16.03 5.55 0.70
C VAL A 98 15.43 6.30 -0.50
N GLY A 99 14.19 5.98 -0.88
CA GLY A 99 13.50 6.67 -1.97
C GLY A 99 13.28 8.16 -1.67
N CYS A 100 12.94 8.51 -0.44
CA CYS A 100 12.79 9.91 -0.02
C CYS A 100 14.13 10.69 -0.09
N LEU A 101 15.23 10.07 0.33
CA LEU A 101 16.55 10.68 0.26
C LEU A 101 17.00 10.87 -1.19
N LEU A 102 16.85 9.85 -2.02
CA LEU A 102 17.18 9.94 -3.45
C LEU A 102 16.32 11.01 -4.16
N PHE A 103 15.03 11.07 -3.84
CA PHE A 103 14.16 12.13 -4.35
C PHE A 103 14.64 13.51 -3.92
N ALA A 104 14.98 13.70 -2.64
CA ALA A 104 15.45 14.98 -2.12
C ALA A 104 16.76 15.42 -2.80
N ILE A 105 17.70 14.50 -3.02
CA ILE A 105 18.94 14.76 -3.74
C ILE A 105 18.64 15.22 -5.18
N LEU A 106 17.78 14.49 -5.91
CA LEU A 106 17.40 14.86 -7.27
C LEU A 106 16.69 16.23 -7.31
N TYR A 107 15.81 16.49 -6.36
CA TYR A 107 15.06 17.74 -6.26
C TYR A 107 15.99 18.95 -6.00
N LEU A 108 17.07 18.76 -5.25
CA LEU A 108 18.04 19.81 -4.97
C LEU A 108 19.06 20.03 -6.11
N LEU A 109 19.39 18.99 -6.85
CA LEU A 109 20.38 19.05 -7.93
C LEU A 109 19.80 19.48 -9.26
N LEU A 110 18.52 19.20 -9.53
CA LEU A 110 17.88 19.46 -10.79
C LEU A 110 17.20 20.85 -10.80
N PRO A 111 17.18 21.55 -11.95
CA PRO A 111 16.43 22.78 -12.10
C PRO A 111 14.91 22.51 -12.04
N GLU A 112 14.12 23.50 -11.63
CA GLU A 112 12.68 23.39 -11.45
C GLU A 112 11.94 22.86 -12.69
N SER A 113 12.41 23.19 -13.88
CA SER A 113 11.86 22.67 -15.14
C SER A 113 11.91 21.14 -15.28
N MET A 114 12.78 20.48 -14.51
CA MET A 114 12.97 19.02 -14.53
C MET A 114 12.15 18.27 -13.47
N TYR A 115 11.53 18.95 -12.52
CA TYR A 115 10.77 18.30 -11.42
C TYR A 115 9.66 17.36 -11.88
N PRO A 116 8.88 17.66 -12.93
CA PRO A 116 7.87 16.71 -13.44
C PRO A 116 8.44 15.37 -13.90
N TYR A 117 9.68 15.39 -14.41
CA TYR A 117 10.36 14.18 -14.92
C TYR A 117 10.82 13.25 -13.80
N ILE A 118 11.05 13.75 -12.57
CA ILE A 118 11.41 12.90 -11.42
C ILE A 118 10.29 11.88 -11.16
N GLY A 119 9.03 12.31 -11.22
CA GLY A 119 7.88 11.43 -11.08
C GLY A 119 7.80 10.37 -12.18
N MET A 120 8.14 10.74 -13.42
CA MET A 120 8.18 9.83 -14.57
C MET A 120 9.28 8.77 -14.38
N ILE A 121 10.49 9.18 -13.97
CA ILE A 121 11.59 8.27 -13.63
C ILE A 121 11.14 7.27 -12.55
N GLY A 122 10.42 7.76 -11.53
CA GLY A 122 9.85 6.91 -10.51
C GLY A 122 8.89 5.85 -11.07
N GLY A 123 7.98 6.24 -11.96
CA GLY A 123 7.05 5.32 -12.62
C GLY A 123 7.75 4.24 -13.45
N ILE A 124 8.74 4.66 -14.25
CA ILE A 124 9.58 3.74 -15.05
C ILE A 124 10.35 2.80 -14.11
N GLY A 125 10.97 3.35 -13.06
CA GLY A 125 11.73 2.59 -12.07
C GLY A 125 10.87 1.52 -11.37
N VAL A 126 9.63 1.81 -11.02
CA VAL A 126 8.68 0.82 -10.48
C VAL A 126 8.45 -0.32 -11.47
N GLY A 127 8.23 0.01 -12.76
CA GLY A 127 7.95 -0.99 -13.80
C GLY A 127 9.12 -1.94 -14.07
N TYR A 128 10.35 -1.43 -14.00
CA TYR A 128 11.56 -2.24 -14.22
C TYR A 128 12.12 -2.89 -12.95
N SER A 129 11.64 -2.53 -11.78
CA SER A 129 12.13 -3.09 -10.52
C SER A 129 11.61 -4.50 -10.28
N ALA A 130 12.52 -5.50 -10.26
CA ALA A 130 12.18 -6.89 -9.98
C ALA A 130 11.83 -7.13 -8.49
N GLY A 131 12.36 -6.33 -7.58
CA GLY A 131 12.23 -6.51 -6.13
C GLY A 131 11.31 -5.48 -5.47
N TYR A 132 10.51 -5.94 -4.49
CA TYR A 132 9.60 -5.09 -3.72
C TYR A 132 10.29 -3.87 -3.07
N ALA A 133 11.51 -4.05 -2.62
CA ALA A 133 12.31 -3.00 -1.98
C ALA A 133 12.50 -1.80 -2.92
N TRP A 134 13.02 -2.02 -4.11
CA TRP A 134 13.24 -0.97 -5.12
C TRP A 134 11.94 -0.41 -5.68
N GLN A 135 10.89 -1.24 -5.85
CA GLN A 135 9.55 -0.74 -6.20
C GLN A 135 9.06 0.27 -5.16
N THR A 136 9.32 0.04 -3.88
CA THR A 136 8.97 0.97 -2.81
C THR A 136 9.74 2.29 -2.92
N ALA A 137 11.04 2.23 -3.20
CA ALA A 137 11.86 3.43 -3.37
C ALA A 137 11.40 4.28 -4.55
N PHE A 138 11.21 3.68 -5.73
CA PHE A 138 10.77 4.40 -6.92
C PHE A 138 9.33 4.90 -6.85
N ASN A 139 8.43 4.15 -6.22
CA ASN A 139 7.04 4.61 -5.98
C ASN A 139 6.98 5.89 -5.14
N THR A 140 8.01 6.15 -4.34
CA THR A 140 8.12 7.38 -3.55
C THR A 140 8.32 8.61 -4.43
N PHE A 141 9.01 8.48 -5.56
CA PHE A 141 9.27 9.59 -6.49
C PHE A 141 7.98 10.19 -7.06
N GLY A 142 7.09 9.33 -7.58
CA GLY A 142 5.80 9.79 -8.11
C GLY A 142 4.93 10.47 -7.06
N ALA A 143 4.92 9.93 -5.83
CA ALA A 143 4.15 10.50 -4.73
C ALA A 143 4.72 11.86 -4.28
N LEU A 144 6.04 11.98 -4.18
CA LEU A 144 6.70 13.21 -3.74
C LEU A 144 6.70 14.29 -4.82
N SER A 145 6.80 13.95 -6.12
CA SER A 145 6.71 14.93 -7.21
C SER A 145 5.42 15.75 -7.14
N ILE A 146 4.29 15.09 -6.82
CA ILE A 146 3.01 15.77 -6.67
C ILE A 146 2.93 16.52 -5.33
N ALA A 147 3.36 15.88 -4.24
CA ALA A 147 3.21 16.45 -2.90
C ALA A 147 4.14 17.64 -2.64
N SER A 148 5.33 17.65 -3.24
CA SER A 148 6.28 18.76 -3.10
C SER A 148 5.75 20.06 -3.71
N GLY A 149 4.97 19.97 -4.79
CA GLY A 149 4.32 21.14 -5.38
C GLY A 149 3.14 21.66 -4.54
N LEU A 150 2.54 20.83 -3.68
CA LEU A 150 1.38 21.21 -2.86
C LEU A 150 1.78 21.70 -1.47
N PHE A 151 2.79 21.10 -0.87
CA PHE A 151 3.14 21.26 0.54
C PHE A 151 4.58 21.77 0.77
N GLY A 152 5.37 21.87 -0.29
CA GLY A 152 6.81 22.04 -0.19
C GLY A 152 7.56 20.72 0.06
N MET A 153 8.79 20.63 -0.44
CA MET A 153 9.58 19.40 -0.44
C MET A 153 9.88 18.86 0.98
N PRO A 154 10.34 19.67 1.96
CA PRO A 154 10.71 19.14 3.28
C PRO A 154 9.53 18.51 4.00
N TYR A 155 8.37 19.16 3.97
CA TYR A 155 7.16 18.66 4.62
C TYR A 155 6.61 17.42 3.90
N ALA A 156 6.62 17.40 2.55
CA ALA A 156 6.19 16.24 1.78
C ALA A 156 7.05 15.00 2.08
N VAL A 157 8.36 15.17 2.20
CA VAL A 157 9.31 14.09 2.56
C VAL A 157 9.04 13.58 3.97
N ALA A 158 8.94 14.48 4.96
CA ALA A 158 8.66 14.09 6.34
C ALA A 158 7.32 13.33 6.47
N LEU A 159 6.29 13.87 5.83
CA LEU A 159 4.96 13.24 5.80
C LEU A 159 4.99 11.87 5.13
N ARG A 160 5.75 11.72 4.02
CA ARG A 160 5.87 10.45 3.30
C ARG A 160 6.56 9.39 4.14
N ILE A 161 7.67 9.73 4.80
CA ILE A 161 8.38 8.83 5.70
C ILE A 161 7.46 8.45 6.88
N GLY A 162 6.91 9.44 7.57
CA GLY A 162 6.04 9.22 8.72
C GLY A 162 4.85 8.33 8.41
N ALA A 163 4.12 8.60 7.33
CA ALA A 163 2.96 7.79 6.93
C ALA A 163 3.33 6.34 6.55
N ASN A 164 4.47 6.12 5.89
CA ASN A 164 4.90 4.77 5.52
C ASN A 164 5.43 3.98 6.71
N VAL A 165 6.21 4.60 7.59
CA VAL A 165 6.70 3.96 8.82
C VAL A 165 5.52 3.64 9.74
N PHE A 166 4.60 4.61 9.93
CA PHE A 166 3.39 4.40 10.69
C PHE A 166 2.56 3.24 10.14
N GLY A 167 2.23 3.24 8.83
CA GLY A 167 1.42 2.19 8.22
C GLY A 167 2.06 0.80 8.34
N ALA A 168 3.38 0.69 8.19
CA ALA A 168 4.10 -0.56 8.37
C ALA A 168 4.06 -1.03 9.84
N ALA A 169 4.38 -0.16 10.80
CA ALA A 169 4.38 -0.47 12.22
C ALA A 169 2.95 -0.80 12.74
N TYR A 170 1.96 -0.02 12.31
CA TYR A 170 0.56 -0.25 12.64
C TYR A 170 0.07 -1.63 12.17
N THR A 171 0.40 -2.01 10.93
CA THR A 171 0.06 -3.33 10.41
C THR A 171 0.69 -4.45 11.23
N MET A 172 1.96 -4.29 11.62
CA MET A 172 2.65 -5.27 12.47
C MET A 172 2.00 -5.39 13.85
N ALA A 173 1.60 -4.28 14.46
CA ALA A 173 0.86 -4.27 15.72
C ALA A 173 -0.49 -4.98 15.57
N CYS A 174 -1.27 -4.65 14.54
CA CYS A 174 -2.56 -5.30 14.26
C CYS A 174 -2.41 -6.81 14.02
N ASN A 175 -1.39 -7.24 13.28
CA ASN A 175 -1.13 -8.67 13.02
C ASN A 175 -0.83 -9.46 14.30
N LYS A 176 -0.30 -8.81 15.36
CA LYS A 176 -0.07 -9.42 16.67
C LYS A 176 -1.30 -9.37 17.57
N ILE A 177 -2.08 -8.31 17.50
CA ILE A 177 -3.19 -8.03 18.42
C ILE A 177 -4.48 -8.72 17.96
N LEU A 178 -4.85 -8.64 16.69
CA LEU A 178 -6.11 -9.17 16.18
C LEU A 178 -6.31 -10.67 16.42
N PRO A 179 -5.31 -11.55 16.21
CA PRO A 179 -5.49 -12.97 16.52
C PRO A 179 -5.69 -13.24 18.01
N ARG A 180 -5.03 -12.47 18.89
CA ARG A 180 -5.19 -12.59 20.35
C ARG A 180 -6.58 -12.18 20.78
N LEU A 181 -7.10 -11.09 20.23
CA LEU A 181 -8.48 -10.66 20.52
C LEU A 181 -9.49 -11.70 20.03
N ALA A 182 -9.32 -12.24 18.83
CA ALA A 182 -10.20 -13.29 18.31
C ALA A 182 -10.23 -14.51 19.24
N ALA A 183 -9.08 -14.99 19.70
CA ALA A 183 -9.00 -16.12 20.63
C ALA A 183 -9.70 -15.84 21.96
N VAL A 184 -9.58 -14.63 22.52
CA VAL A 184 -10.28 -14.23 23.75
C VAL A 184 -11.80 -14.20 23.54
N PHE A 185 -12.28 -13.74 22.40
CA PHE A 185 -13.72 -13.74 22.08
C PHE A 185 -14.27 -15.14 21.90
N GLU A 186 -13.52 -16.05 21.28
CA GLU A 186 -13.91 -17.45 21.13
C GLU A 186 -14.03 -18.14 22.49
N GLN A 187 -13.05 -17.98 23.39
CA GLN A 187 -13.10 -18.52 24.74
C GLN A 187 -14.29 -18.01 25.55
N ARG A 188 -14.60 -16.71 25.46
CA ARG A 188 -15.77 -16.15 26.15
C ARG A 188 -17.08 -16.70 25.61
N ARG A 189 -17.17 -16.94 24.31
CA ARG A 189 -18.36 -17.50 23.68
C ARG A 189 -18.62 -18.92 24.15
N GLU A 190 -17.60 -19.74 24.29
CA GLU A 190 -17.70 -21.09 24.84
C GLU A 190 -18.18 -21.09 26.28
N GLN A 191 -17.66 -20.20 27.15
CA GLN A 191 -18.06 -20.07 28.54
C GLN A 191 -19.53 -19.61 28.76
N VAL A 192 -20.12 -18.91 27.80
CA VAL A 192 -21.51 -18.44 27.86
C VAL A 192 -22.49 -19.50 27.32
N SER A 193 -21.98 -20.49 26.56
CA SER A 193 -22.78 -21.58 25.97
C SER A 193 -22.88 -22.83 26.88
N GLU A 194 -22.09 -22.88 27.94
CA GLU A 194 -22.20 -23.85 29.05
C GLU A 194 -23.13 -23.31 30.16
#